data_2d31d68b3f32843659c0712f7245f9d4
#
_entry.id   2d31d68b3f32843659c0712f7245f9d4
#
_cell.length_a   1.000
_cell.length_b   1.000
_cell.length_c   1.000
_cell.angle_alpha   90.00
_cell.angle_beta   90.00
_cell.angle_gamma   90.00
#
_symmetry.space_group_name_H-M   'P 1'
#
loop_
_entity.id
_entity.type
_entity.pdbx_description
1 polymer ?
#
loop_
_entity_poly.entity_id
_entity_poly.type
_entity_poly.pdbx_seq_one_letter_code
_entity_poly.pdbx_strand_id
1 'polypeptide(L)'
;MDFKLSKEQEMMRKLFREFAENEVKPLAAMVDEEEMFPENTVKKMAELGMMGIYFPKKYGGAGADVVSYAMAVEELSKVCGTTGVIVSAHTSLCCAPIYENGTEEQKMKYLPKLCSGEWLGAFGLTEPGAGTDAQGQQTTAVLDESGENWIINGSKIFITNAGYANVFVIFAVTGTVLDKRGRKSKEISAFIVERTDPGFKVGKHEKKMGIRGSSTCELIFEDCVIPKDRLLGKQGKGFAIAMKTLDGGRIGIAAQALGLGEGAVEEAINYTKERVQFGRRISQFQNTQFQLAEMHTKMQAAQFLVYSAAAKKQAGEKYTMDAAMAKLFAAEAASDVTRRAVQLFGGYGYTRDYPVERMMRDAKITEIYEGTSEVQRMVIAANLGIK
;
A
#
# COMPACT_ATOMS: atom_id res chain seq x y z
N MET A 1 16.77 -11.63 20.87
CA MET A 1 16.01 -10.84 19.89
C MET A 1 16.56 -9.43 19.94
N ASP A 2 17.13 -8.93 18.87
CA ASP A 2 17.66 -7.57 18.82
C ASP A 2 16.59 -6.68 18.14
N PHE A 3 16.10 -5.65 18.84
CA PHE A 3 15.12 -4.70 18.34
C PHE A 3 15.77 -3.42 17.79
N LYS A 4 17.12 -3.38 17.76
CA LYS A 4 17.85 -2.23 17.27
C LYS A 4 17.96 -2.29 15.75
N LEU A 5 17.79 -1.14 15.13
CA LEU A 5 18.10 -0.97 13.72
C LEU A 5 19.62 -1.09 13.50
N SER A 6 20.02 -1.63 12.36
CA SER A 6 21.41 -1.57 11.94
C SER A 6 21.82 -0.12 11.63
N LYS A 7 23.11 0.17 11.61
CA LYS A 7 23.62 1.52 11.24
C LYS A 7 23.13 1.94 9.84
N GLU A 8 23.07 0.98 8.91
CA GLU A 8 22.56 1.23 7.56
C GLU A 8 21.09 1.59 7.58
N GLN A 9 20.27 0.85 8.32
CA GLN A 9 18.85 1.15 8.49
C GLN A 9 18.60 2.50 9.18
N GLU A 10 19.41 2.86 10.19
CA GLU A 10 19.33 4.18 10.82
C GLU A 10 19.67 5.32 9.83
N MET A 11 20.69 5.14 8.99
CA MET A 11 21.05 6.10 7.94
C MET A 11 19.91 6.24 6.90
N MET A 12 19.35 5.13 6.45
CA MET A 12 18.22 5.14 5.51
C MET A 12 17.00 5.80 6.12
N ARG A 13 16.66 5.51 7.37
CA ARG A 13 15.55 6.16 8.07
C ARG A 13 15.74 7.67 8.14
N LYS A 14 16.96 8.13 8.44
CA LYS A 14 17.28 9.56 8.45
C LYS A 14 17.06 10.18 7.07
N LEU A 15 17.54 9.54 6.01
CA LEU A 15 17.34 9.98 4.63
C LEU A 15 15.85 10.12 4.29
N PHE A 16 15.05 9.09 4.61
CA PHE A 16 13.61 9.10 4.34
C PHE A 16 12.88 10.20 5.11
N ARG A 17 13.26 10.40 6.38
CA ARG A 17 12.70 11.49 7.21
C ARG A 17 13.05 12.86 6.65
N GLU A 18 14.32 13.11 6.32
CA GLU A 18 14.76 14.38 5.75
C GLU A 18 14.05 14.67 4.43
N PHE A 19 13.87 13.67 3.59
CA PHE A 19 13.10 13.78 2.36
C PHE A 19 11.62 14.10 2.65
N ALA A 20 11.00 13.39 3.57
CA ALA A 20 9.59 13.59 3.94
C ALA A 20 9.36 15.01 4.48
N GLU A 21 10.20 15.50 5.37
CA GLU A 21 10.07 16.85 5.95
C GLU A 21 10.33 17.97 4.92
N ASN A 22 11.32 17.81 4.04
CA ASN A 22 11.76 18.88 3.15
C ASN A 22 11.01 18.90 1.80
N GLU A 23 10.63 17.73 1.27
CA GLU A 23 10.09 17.61 -0.09
C GLU A 23 8.61 17.20 -0.13
N VAL A 24 8.10 16.55 0.92
CA VAL A 24 6.72 16.06 0.97
C VAL A 24 5.83 16.95 1.83
N LYS A 25 6.23 17.23 3.06
CA LYS A 25 5.45 17.99 4.04
C LYS A 25 4.97 19.35 3.53
N PRO A 26 5.81 20.16 2.86
CA PRO A 26 5.37 21.47 2.34
C PRO A 26 4.25 21.39 1.30
N LEU A 27 4.13 20.27 0.59
CA LEU A 27 3.16 20.08 -0.48
C LEU A 27 1.92 19.31 -0.01
N ALA A 28 1.95 18.69 1.17
CA ALA A 28 0.94 17.74 1.61
C ALA A 28 -0.49 18.32 1.70
N ALA A 29 -0.64 19.58 2.12
CA ALA A 29 -1.93 20.26 2.17
C ALA A 29 -2.49 20.50 0.75
N MET A 30 -1.67 21.00 -0.17
CA MET A 30 -2.05 21.27 -1.56
C MET A 30 -2.40 19.96 -2.29
N VAL A 31 -1.62 18.89 -2.10
CA VAL A 31 -1.88 17.56 -2.67
C VAL A 31 -3.26 17.04 -2.25
N ASP A 32 -3.66 17.24 -1.01
CA ASP A 32 -4.99 16.84 -0.53
C ASP A 32 -6.09 17.77 -1.06
N GLU A 33 -5.90 19.10 -0.94
CA GLU A 33 -6.93 20.09 -1.31
C GLU A 33 -7.28 20.02 -2.79
N GLU A 34 -6.26 19.94 -3.65
CA GLU A 34 -6.42 19.93 -5.11
C GLU A 34 -6.62 18.52 -5.67
N GLU A 35 -6.62 17.49 -4.83
CA GLU A 35 -6.70 16.07 -5.24
C GLU A 35 -5.61 15.74 -6.29
N MET A 36 -4.43 16.34 -6.17
CA MET A 36 -3.38 16.32 -7.17
C MET A 36 -2.33 15.23 -6.91
N PHE A 37 -2.05 14.43 -7.92
CA PHE A 37 -0.96 13.46 -7.84
C PHE A 37 0.41 14.18 -7.78
N PRO A 38 1.29 13.87 -6.82
CA PRO A 38 2.53 14.62 -6.60
C PRO A 38 3.66 14.14 -7.52
N GLU A 39 3.54 14.34 -8.86
CA GLU A 39 4.47 13.83 -9.87
C GLU A 39 5.93 14.23 -9.61
N ASN A 40 6.19 15.48 -9.25
CA ASN A 40 7.55 15.96 -8.98
C ASN A 40 8.15 15.27 -7.73
N THR A 41 7.35 15.06 -6.70
CA THR A 41 7.77 14.32 -5.52
C THR A 41 8.11 12.87 -5.86
N VAL A 42 7.28 12.22 -6.71
CA VAL A 42 7.53 10.83 -7.18
C VAL A 42 8.83 10.75 -7.98
N LYS A 43 9.12 11.72 -8.85
CA LYS A 43 10.40 11.80 -9.57
C LYS A 43 11.60 11.91 -8.64
N LYS A 44 11.52 12.78 -7.62
CA LYS A 44 12.59 12.92 -6.61
C LYS A 44 12.75 11.64 -5.77
N MET A 45 11.65 10.94 -5.42
CA MET A 45 11.72 9.63 -4.76
C MET A 45 12.43 8.58 -5.64
N ALA A 46 12.18 8.61 -6.95
CA ALA A 46 12.83 7.74 -7.92
C ALA A 46 14.35 7.99 -7.98
N GLU A 47 14.78 9.24 -8.03
CA GLU A 47 16.21 9.64 -8.00
C GLU A 47 16.94 9.15 -6.74
N LEU A 48 16.23 9.04 -5.61
CA LEU A 48 16.74 8.50 -4.35
C LEU A 48 16.60 6.97 -4.22
N GLY A 49 16.15 6.28 -5.27
CA GLY A 49 15.99 4.82 -5.29
C GLY A 49 14.80 4.30 -4.46
N MET A 50 13.87 5.17 -4.04
CA MET A 50 12.73 4.76 -3.21
C MET A 50 11.69 3.92 -3.95
N MET A 51 11.75 3.86 -5.29
CA MET A 51 10.84 3.04 -6.10
C MET A 51 11.27 1.57 -6.18
N GLY A 52 12.52 1.26 -5.80
CA GLY A 52 13.09 -0.09 -5.87
C GLY A 52 13.84 -0.54 -4.64
N ILE A 53 13.47 -0.14 -3.42
CA ILE A 53 14.26 -0.23 -2.19
C ILE A 53 14.85 -1.62 -1.94
N TYR A 54 14.05 -2.69 -1.90
CA TYR A 54 14.52 -4.03 -1.54
C TYR A 54 14.77 -4.95 -2.74
N PHE A 55 14.63 -4.46 -3.97
CA PHE A 55 14.92 -5.28 -5.15
C PHE A 55 16.42 -5.31 -5.45
N PRO A 56 16.94 -6.43 -6.00
CA PRO A 56 18.34 -6.57 -6.33
C PRO A 56 18.82 -5.53 -7.36
N LYS A 57 20.07 -5.11 -7.23
CA LYS A 57 20.72 -4.14 -8.14
C LYS A 57 20.69 -4.59 -9.61
N LYS A 58 20.73 -5.90 -9.89
CA LYS A 58 20.63 -6.43 -11.26
C LYS A 58 19.34 -6.05 -11.97
N TYR A 59 18.28 -5.74 -11.21
CA TYR A 59 16.98 -5.26 -11.72
C TYR A 59 16.76 -3.75 -11.49
N GLY A 60 17.83 -3.01 -11.22
CA GLY A 60 17.75 -1.56 -10.99
C GLY A 60 17.28 -1.16 -9.58
N GLY A 61 17.12 -2.11 -8.67
CA GLY A 61 16.77 -1.84 -7.29
C GLY A 61 17.94 -1.33 -6.44
N ALA A 62 17.66 -0.77 -5.27
CA ALA A 62 18.66 -0.27 -4.33
C ALA A 62 19.41 -1.41 -3.59
N GLY A 63 18.82 -2.61 -3.52
CA GLY A 63 19.41 -3.77 -2.85
C GLY A 63 19.37 -3.69 -1.32
N ALA A 64 18.50 -2.84 -0.76
CA ALA A 64 18.27 -2.75 0.67
C ALA A 64 17.32 -3.88 1.17
N ASP A 65 16.76 -3.76 2.35
CA ASP A 65 15.89 -4.78 2.94
C ASP A 65 14.41 -4.36 3.05
N VAL A 66 13.55 -5.32 3.44
CA VAL A 66 12.10 -5.09 3.57
C VAL A 66 11.78 -4.18 4.76
N VAL A 67 12.63 -4.15 5.81
CA VAL A 67 12.47 -3.23 6.95
C VAL A 67 12.70 -1.80 6.48
N SER A 68 13.72 -1.57 5.66
CA SER A 68 14.00 -0.26 5.04
C SER A 68 12.85 0.22 4.15
N TYR A 69 12.20 -0.68 3.42
CA TYR A 69 10.99 -0.35 2.68
C TYR A 69 9.84 0.06 3.61
N ALA A 70 9.60 -0.68 4.68
CA ALA A 70 8.57 -0.33 5.65
C ALA A 70 8.86 1.05 6.29
N MET A 71 10.12 1.34 6.65
CA MET A 71 10.54 2.64 7.15
C MET A 71 10.32 3.78 6.15
N ALA A 72 10.56 3.56 4.86
CA ALA A 72 10.29 4.57 3.85
C ALA A 72 8.80 4.93 3.78
N VAL A 73 7.92 3.92 3.77
CA VAL A 73 6.47 4.13 3.77
C VAL A 73 6.02 4.81 5.07
N GLU A 74 6.56 4.41 6.22
CA GLU A 74 6.31 5.03 7.52
C GLU A 74 6.68 6.52 7.52
N GLU A 75 7.92 6.88 7.20
CA GLU A 75 8.39 8.27 7.27
C GLU A 75 7.68 9.18 6.27
N LEU A 76 7.37 8.70 5.05
CA LEU A 76 6.55 9.44 4.09
C LEU A 76 5.13 9.67 4.61
N SER A 77 4.54 8.65 5.24
CA SER A 77 3.16 8.69 5.71
C SER A 77 2.97 9.55 6.96
N LYS A 78 4.03 9.80 7.73
CA LYS A 78 4.00 10.75 8.87
C LYS A 78 3.55 12.15 8.44
N VAL A 79 3.88 12.54 7.23
CA VAL A 79 3.57 13.86 6.71
C VAL A 79 2.49 13.84 5.63
N CYS A 80 2.38 12.72 4.86
CA CYS A 80 1.44 12.60 3.75
C CYS A 80 1.11 11.14 3.44
N GLY A 81 -0.06 10.65 3.83
CA GLY A 81 -0.53 9.30 3.55
C GLY A 81 -0.62 8.96 2.06
N THR A 82 -0.91 9.96 1.22
CA THR A 82 -0.88 9.85 -0.25
C THR A 82 0.49 9.42 -0.77
N THR A 83 1.57 10.09 -0.34
CA THR A 83 2.92 9.78 -0.83
C THR A 83 3.38 8.40 -0.37
N GLY A 84 3.05 8.01 0.87
CA GLY A 84 3.36 6.68 1.39
C GLY A 84 2.69 5.56 0.59
N VAL A 85 1.39 5.69 0.24
CA VAL A 85 0.67 4.65 -0.51
C VAL A 85 1.14 4.53 -1.96
N ILE A 86 1.62 5.61 -2.58
CA ILE A 86 2.17 5.55 -3.95
C ILE A 86 3.35 4.57 -3.98
N VAL A 87 4.30 4.70 -3.06
CA VAL A 87 5.46 3.81 -2.94
C VAL A 87 5.02 2.40 -2.52
N SER A 88 4.09 2.30 -1.57
CA SER A 88 3.61 1.01 -1.07
C SER A 88 2.98 0.16 -2.17
N ALA A 89 2.01 0.69 -2.89
CA ALA A 89 1.30 -0.03 -3.94
C ALA A 89 2.22 -0.37 -5.13
N HIS A 90 3.07 0.57 -5.56
CA HIS A 90 4.04 0.34 -6.62
C HIS A 90 4.97 -0.83 -6.28
N THR A 91 5.59 -0.77 -5.11
CA THR A 91 6.64 -1.71 -4.69
C THR A 91 6.07 -3.09 -4.36
N SER A 92 5.07 -3.14 -3.47
CA SER A 92 4.58 -4.41 -2.93
C SER A 92 3.53 -5.10 -3.80
N LEU A 93 2.77 -4.36 -4.60
CA LEU A 93 1.66 -4.90 -5.37
C LEU A 93 1.97 -5.06 -6.86
N CYS A 94 2.91 -4.28 -7.44
CA CYS A 94 3.29 -4.42 -8.84
C CYS A 94 4.69 -5.00 -9.00
N CYS A 95 5.72 -4.39 -8.42
CA CYS A 95 7.09 -4.88 -8.59
C CYS A 95 7.29 -6.26 -7.94
N ALA A 96 6.77 -6.47 -6.72
CA ALA A 96 6.96 -7.73 -6.00
C ALA A 96 6.39 -8.96 -6.72
N PRO A 97 5.12 -9.00 -7.19
CA PRO A 97 4.62 -10.17 -7.91
C PRO A 97 5.39 -10.43 -9.21
N ILE A 98 5.85 -9.41 -9.94
CA ILE A 98 6.70 -9.59 -11.12
C ILE A 98 8.05 -10.21 -10.69
N TYR A 99 8.68 -9.69 -9.64
CA TYR A 99 9.93 -10.22 -9.12
C TYR A 99 9.81 -11.67 -8.62
N GLU A 100 8.73 -11.99 -7.92
CA GLU A 100 8.56 -13.31 -7.30
C GLU A 100 8.05 -14.39 -8.27
N ASN A 101 7.30 -14.03 -9.31
CA ASN A 101 6.60 -14.99 -10.16
C ASN A 101 6.93 -14.84 -11.65
N GLY A 102 7.56 -13.77 -12.08
CA GLY A 102 7.91 -13.53 -13.49
C GLY A 102 9.04 -14.43 -13.99
N THR A 103 9.08 -14.67 -15.31
CA THR A 103 10.25 -15.25 -15.96
C THR A 103 11.41 -14.26 -15.91
N GLU A 104 12.61 -14.70 -16.22
CA GLU A 104 13.78 -13.81 -16.24
C GLU A 104 13.61 -12.70 -17.29
N GLU A 105 13.02 -13.03 -18.45
CA GLU A 105 12.70 -12.08 -19.50
C GLU A 105 11.72 -11.02 -19.02
N GLN A 106 10.64 -11.42 -18.34
CA GLN A 106 9.68 -10.50 -17.74
C GLN A 106 10.34 -9.59 -16.69
N LYS A 107 11.17 -10.16 -15.80
CA LYS A 107 11.89 -9.37 -14.79
C LYS A 107 12.82 -8.35 -15.43
N MET A 108 13.61 -8.75 -16.43
CA MET A 108 14.53 -7.86 -17.12
C MET A 108 13.83 -6.79 -17.97
N LYS A 109 12.63 -7.09 -18.46
CA LYS A 109 11.82 -6.13 -19.23
C LYS A 109 11.21 -5.05 -18.33
N TYR A 110 10.66 -5.43 -17.18
CA TYR A 110 9.80 -4.55 -16.37
C TYR A 110 10.51 -3.95 -15.16
N LEU A 111 11.26 -4.75 -14.40
CA LEU A 111 11.78 -4.29 -13.11
C LEU A 111 12.77 -3.13 -13.21
N PRO A 112 13.70 -3.08 -14.20
CA PRO A 112 14.63 -1.94 -14.28
C PRO A 112 13.90 -0.60 -14.40
N LYS A 113 12.85 -0.53 -15.22
CA LYS A 113 12.07 0.69 -15.40
C LYS A 113 11.18 1.02 -14.21
N LEU A 114 10.62 -0.01 -13.56
CA LEU A 114 9.83 0.16 -12.35
C LEU A 114 10.70 0.58 -11.16
N CYS A 115 11.82 -0.10 -10.92
CA CYS A 115 12.72 0.20 -9.81
C CYS A 115 13.41 1.56 -9.94
N SER A 116 13.71 2.00 -11.18
CA SER A 116 14.24 3.35 -11.42
C SER A 116 13.17 4.44 -11.32
N GLY A 117 11.88 4.08 -11.28
CA GLY A 117 10.78 5.03 -11.31
C GLY A 117 10.51 5.67 -12.67
N GLU A 118 11.17 5.22 -13.75
CA GLU A 118 10.80 5.59 -15.13
C GLU A 118 9.36 5.18 -15.42
N TRP A 119 8.95 4.01 -14.89
CA TRP A 119 7.60 3.50 -14.95
C TRP A 119 7.00 3.36 -13.56
N LEU A 120 5.73 3.68 -13.44
CA LEU A 120 4.94 3.41 -12.23
C LEU A 120 4.10 2.16 -12.44
N GLY A 121 3.93 1.38 -11.35
CA GLY A 121 3.16 0.15 -11.35
C GLY A 121 1.86 0.25 -10.56
N ALA A 122 0.86 -0.55 -10.97
CA ALA A 122 -0.43 -0.70 -10.32
C ALA A 122 -0.86 -2.17 -10.24
N PHE A 123 -1.89 -2.45 -9.41
CA PHE A 123 -2.40 -3.79 -9.13
C PHE A 123 -3.92 -3.81 -9.23
N GLY A 124 -4.44 -4.57 -10.20
CA GLY A 124 -5.86 -4.64 -10.51
C GLY A 124 -6.50 -5.98 -10.11
N LEU A 125 -6.94 -6.12 -8.85
CA LEU A 125 -7.66 -7.30 -8.37
C LEU A 125 -9.16 -7.04 -8.24
N THR A 126 -9.52 -5.96 -7.55
CA THR A 126 -10.88 -5.62 -7.13
C THR A 126 -11.79 -5.30 -8.31
N GLU A 127 -13.02 -5.82 -8.29
CA GLU A 127 -14.09 -5.51 -9.24
C GLU A 127 -15.31 -4.95 -8.53
N PRO A 128 -16.27 -4.31 -9.24
CA PRO A 128 -17.49 -3.78 -8.64
C PRO A 128 -18.26 -4.80 -7.79
N GLY A 129 -18.28 -6.07 -8.20
CA GLY A 129 -18.93 -7.17 -7.49
C GLY A 129 -18.01 -8.07 -6.67
N ALA A 130 -16.69 -7.78 -6.60
CA ALA A 130 -15.71 -8.66 -5.99
C ALA A 130 -14.60 -7.87 -5.26
N GLY A 131 -14.92 -7.43 -4.04
CA GLY A 131 -13.95 -6.82 -3.12
C GLY A 131 -13.33 -7.87 -2.19
N THR A 132 -13.94 -8.07 -1.01
CA THR A 132 -13.51 -9.11 -0.04
C THR A 132 -13.62 -10.51 -0.65
N ASP A 133 -14.67 -10.80 -1.40
CA ASP A 133 -14.80 -12.04 -2.19
C ASP A 133 -14.05 -11.90 -3.53
N ALA A 134 -12.72 -11.87 -3.46
CA ALA A 134 -11.87 -11.74 -4.65
C ALA A 134 -11.97 -12.94 -5.62
N GLN A 135 -12.47 -14.09 -5.19
CA GLN A 135 -12.76 -15.23 -6.09
C GLN A 135 -14.01 -15.00 -6.93
N GLY A 136 -14.88 -14.08 -6.50
CA GLY A 136 -16.12 -13.70 -7.21
C GLY A 136 -15.89 -12.93 -8.51
N GLN A 137 -14.65 -12.53 -8.84
CA GLN A 137 -14.32 -11.72 -10.00
C GLN A 137 -14.88 -12.26 -11.32
N GLN A 138 -15.22 -11.35 -12.26
CA GLN A 138 -15.87 -11.66 -13.53
C GLN A 138 -15.01 -11.33 -14.76
N THR A 139 -13.96 -10.51 -14.62
CA THR A 139 -13.03 -10.22 -15.71
C THR A 139 -12.47 -11.53 -16.27
N THR A 140 -12.53 -11.73 -17.60
CA THR A 140 -12.11 -12.94 -18.29
C THR A 140 -10.84 -12.70 -19.10
N ALA A 141 -10.07 -13.76 -19.33
CA ALA A 141 -8.99 -13.78 -20.28
C ALA A 141 -9.05 -15.11 -21.07
N VAL A 142 -9.15 -15.02 -22.40
CA VAL A 142 -9.28 -16.17 -23.30
C VAL A 142 -8.17 -16.06 -24.35
N LEU A 143 -7.54 -17.19 -24.70
CA LEU A 143 -6.62 -17.22 -25.83
C LEU A 143 -7.39 -16.99 -27.14
N ASP A 144 -6.80 -16.21 -28.03
CA ASP A 144 -7.31 -16.01 -29.38
C ASP A 144 -7.21 -17.33 -30.22
N GLU A 145 -7.74 -17.32 -31.42
CA GLU A 145 -7.73 -18.50 -32.32
C GLU A 145 -6.31 -18.95 -32.70
N SER A 146 -5.34 -18.03 -32.72
CA SER A 146 -3.94 -18.33 -32.98
C SER A 146 -3.23 -18.99 -31.79
N GLY A 147 -3.76 -18.79 -30.59
CA GLY A 147 -3.13 -19.21 -29.33
C GLY A 147 -1.89 -18.40 -28.95
N GLU A 148 -1.67 -17.24 -29.58
CA GLU A 148 -0.50 -16.37 -29.34
C GLU A 148 -0.83 -15.14 -28.47
N ASN A 149 -2.12 -14.81 -28.33
CA ASN A 149 -2.55 -13.65 -27.54
C ASN A 149 -3.66 -14.01 -26.57
N TRP A 150 -3.70 -13.30 -25.44
CA TRP A 150 -4.85 -13.29 -24.55
C TRP A 150 -5.76 -12.12 -24.90
N ILE A 151 -7.05 -12.35 -24.95
CA ILE A 151 -8.10 -11.32 -25.07
C ILE A 151 -8.75 -11.19 -23.71
N ILE A 152 -8.63 -9.99 -23.12
CA ILE A 152 -9.13 -9.68 -21.78
C ILE A 152 -10.37 -8.80 -21.89
N ASN A 153 -11.44 -9.18 -21.18
CA ASN A 153 -12.69 -8.43 -21.10
C ASN A 153 -13.16 -8.28 -19.66
N GLY A 154 -13.57 -7.07 -19.26
CA GLY A 154 -14.08 -6.76 -17.93
C GLY A 154 -13.62 -5.42 -17.40
N SER A 155 -13.68 -5.25 -16.08
CA SER A 155 -13.20 -4.02 -15.43
C SER A 155 -12.64 -4.29 -14.03
N LYS A 156 -11.77 -3.38 -13.57
CA LYS A 156 -11.27 -3.33 -12.20
C LYS A 156 -11.54 -1.96 -11.62
N ILE A 157 -11.81 -1.86 -10.30
CA ILE A 157 -12.09 -0.59 -9.64
C ILE A 157 -11.16 -0.36 -8.45
N PHE A 158 -11.07 0.90 -8.03
CA PHE A 158 -10.27 1.35 -6.90
C PHE A 158 -8.77 1.06 -7.05
N ILE A 159 -8.25 1.21 -8.28
CA ILE A 159 -6.86 0.84 -8.58
C ILE A 159 -5.93 2.03 -8.31
N THR A 160 -5.15 1.90 -7.24
CA THR A 160 -4.12 2.86 -6.83
C THR A 160 -3.05 3.03 -7.90
N ASN A 161 -2.57 4.25 -8.09
CA ASN A 161 -1.59 4.66 -9.11
C ASN A 161 -2.09 4.60 -10.56
N ALA A 162 -3.29 4.10 -10.83
CA ALA A 162 -3.73 3.75 -12.19
C ALA A 162 -3.67 4.91 -13.20
N GLY A 163 -3.95 6.15 -12.78
CA GLY A 163 -3.88 7.32 -13.66
C GLY A 163 -2.47 7.60 -14.19
N TYR A 164 -1.44 7.16 -13.49
CA TYR A 164 -0.03 7.40 -13.81
C TYR A 164 0.78 6.12 -14.08
N ALA A 165 0.23 4.94 -13.79
CA ALA A 165 0.91 3.67 -14.00
C ALA A 165 1.11 3.35 -15.47
N ASN A 166 2.26 2.76 -15.80
CA ASN A 166 2.61 2.25 -17.11
C ASN A 166 2.37 0.74 -17.20
N VAL A 167 2.47 0.03 -16.07
CA VAL A 167 2.36 -1.42 -15.94
C VAL A 167 1.35 -1.79 -14.87
N PHE A 168 0.54 -2.78 -15.17
CA PHE A 168 -0.53 -3.25 -14.29
C PHE A 168 -0.41 -4.77 -14.13
N VAL A 169 -0.36 -5.25 -12.88
CA VAL A 169 -0.57 -6.66 -12.60
C VAL A 169 -2.05 -6.87 -12.36
N ILE A 170 -2.72 -7.62 -13.23
CA ILE A 170 -4.16 -7.86 -13.16
C ILE A 170 -4.50 -9.35 -13.06
N PHE A 171 -5.70 -9.65 -12.63
CA PHE A 171 -6.21 -11.00 -12.46
C PHE A 171 -7.48 -11.19 -13.26
N ALA A 172 -7.58 -12.33 -13.98
CA ALA A 172 -8.74 -12.65 -14.79
C ALA A 172 -9.06 -14.14 -14.75
N VAL A 173 -10.30 -14.48 -15.00
CA VAL A 173 -10.79 -15.84 -15.10
C VAL A 173 -10.38 -16.43 -16.45
N THR A 174 -9.59 -17.51 -16.43
CA THR A 174 -9.13 -18.22 -17.64
C THR A 174 -9.86 -19.53 -17.88
N GLY A 175 -10.74 -19.93 -16.97
CA GLY A 175 -11.48 -21.18 -17.10
C GLY A 175 -12.25 -21.56 -15.85
N THR A 176 -12.64 -22.82 -15.80
CA THR A 176 -13.31 -23.44 -14.66
C THR A 176 -12.60 -24.74 -14.31
N VAL A 177 -12.33 -24.95 -13.04
CA VAL A 177 -11.75 -26.20 -12.50
C VAL A 177 -12.71 -26.83 -11.51
N LEU A 178 -12.62 -28.15 -11.36
CA LEU A 178 -13.33 -28.87 -10.30
C LEU A 178 -12.44 -28.91 -9.04
N ASP A 179 -13.01 -28.53 -7.90
CA ASP A 179 -12.34 -28.72 -6.62
C ASP A 179 -12.31 -30.23 -6.23
N LYS A 180 -11.59 -30.55 -5.15
CA LYS A 180 -11.49 -31.94 -4.64
C LYS A 180 -12.86 -32.59 -4.29
N ARG A 181 -13.92 -31.81 -4.21
CA ARG A 181 -15.29 -32.24 -3.91
C ARG A 181 -16.19 -32.23 -5.15
N GLY A 182 -15.60 -32.02 -6.34
CA GLY A 182 -16.33 -31.96 -7.61
C GLY A 182 -17.13 -30.67 -7.84
N ARG A 183 -16.94 -29.62 -7.03
CA ARG A 183 -17.62 -28.32 -7.23
C ARG A 183 -16.85 -27.47 -8.22
N LYS A 184 -17.57 -26.79 -9.11
CA LYS A 184 -17.00 -25.83 -10.05
C LYS A 184 -16.42 -24.63 -9.30
N SER A 185 -15.20 -24.27 -9.63
CA SER A 185 -14.48 -23.10 -9.13
C SER A 185 -13.83 -22.37 -10.30
N LYS A 186 -13.72 -21.05 -10.22
CA LYS A 186 -13.07 -20.25 -11.27
C LYS A 186 -11.57 -20.53 -11.28
N GLU A 187 -11.02 -20.75 -12.46
CA GLU A 187 -9.59 -20.75 -12.70
C GLU A 187 -9.16 -19.30 -12.92
N ILE A 188 -8.32 -18.76 -12.03
CA ILE A 188 -7.86 -17.37 -12.08
C ILE A 188 -6.38 -17.36 -12.40
N SER A 189 -6.00 -16.52 -13.37
CA SER A 189 -4.61 -16.30 -13.79
C SER A 189 -4.21 -14.84 -13.58
N ALA A 190 -2.91 -14.60 -13.47
CA ALA A 190 -2.33 -13.27 -13.32
C ALA A 190 -1.68 -12.84 -14.64
N PHE A 191 -1.75 -11.57 -14.98
CA PHE A 191 -1.24 -11.01 -16.23
C PHE A 191 -0.52 -9.69 -15.99
N ILE A 192 0.46 -9.39 -16.83
CA ILE A 192 1.10 -8.08 -16.92
C ILE A 192 0.47 -7.35 -18.10
N VAL A 193 -0.21 -6.23 -17.84
CA VAL A 193 -0.80 -5.35 -18.85
C VAL A 193 -0.01 -4.05 -18.90
N GLU A 194 0.29 -3.57 -20.09
CA GLU A 194 0.90 -2.26 -20.32
C GLU A 194 -0.19 -1.23 -20.66
N ARG A 195 0.03 0.02 -20.28
CA ARG A 195 -0.92 1.12 -20.57
C ARG A 195 -1.27 1.26 -22.06
N THR A 196 -0.36 0.86 -22.92
CA THR A 196 -0.47 0.98 -24.39
C THR A 196 -1.11 -0.23 -25.07
N ASP A 197 -1.48 -1.27 -24.31
CA ASP A 197 -2.08 -2.46 -24.90
C ASP A 197 -3.44 -2.12 -25.56
N PRO A 198 -3.69 -2.60 -26.77
CA PRO A 198 -4.96 -2.34 -27.48
C PRO A 198 -6.16 -2.84 -26.66
N GLY A 199 -7.22 -2.03 -26.57
CA GLY A 199 -8.43 -2.37 -25.80
C GLY A 199 -8.34 -2.13 -24.29
N PHE A 200 -7.18 -1.66 -23.76
CA PHE A 200 -7.02 -1.24 -22.39
C PHE A 200 -7.26 0.27 -22.22
N LYS A 201 -8.02 0.66 -21.21
CA LYS A 201 -8.27 2.06 -20.87
C LYS A 201 -8.26 2.26 -19.37
N VAL A 202 -7.74 3.40 -18.92
CA VAL A 202 -7.95 3.89 -17.55
C VAL A 202 -9.22 4.71 -17.53
N GLY A 203 -10.17 4.30 -16.71
CA GLY A 203 -11.49 4.91 -16.61
C GLY A 203 -11.55 6.02 -15.56
N LYS A 204 -12.70 6.10 -14.88
CA LYS A 204 -13.03 7.14 -13.93
C LYS A 204 -12.01 7.23 -12.79
N HIS A 205 -11.62 8.47 -12.44
CA HIS A 205 -10.89 8.80 -11.20
C HIS A 205 -11.88 8.92 -10.03
N GLU A 206 -11.58 8.25 -8.92
CA GLU A 206 -12.46 8.23 -7.75
C GLU A 206 -12.21 9.42 -6.81
N LYS A 207 -13.28 10.14 -6.45
CA LYS A 207 -13.25 11.14 -5.39
C LYS A 207 -13.29 10.45 -4.03
N LYS A 208 -12.36 10.77 -3.16
CA LYS A 208 -12.13 10.02 -1.92
C LYS A 208 -12.23 10.89 -0.67
N MET A 209 -12.52 10.28 0.44
CA MET A 209 -12.52 10.91 1.77
C MET A 209 -11.10 11.36 2.18
N GLY A 210 -10.12 10.49 2.02
CA GLY A 210 -8.70 10.71 2.36
C GLY A 210 -7.77 10.20 1.26
N ILE A 211 -6.47 10.34 1.45
CA ILE A 211 -5.42 10.07 0.45
C ILE A 211 -5.81 10.64 -0.93
N ARG A 212 -6.33 11.86 -0.92
CA ARG A 212 -7.06 12.41 -2.07
C ARG A 212 -6.18 12.63 -3.28
N GLY A 213 -4.90 12.95 -3.07
CA GLY A 213 -3.92 13.06 -4.16
C GLY A 213 -3.42 11.72 -4.74
N SER A 214 -3.82 10.58 -4.15
CA SER A 214 -3.52 9.27 -4.75
C SER A 214 -4.43 9.02 -5.94
N SER A 215 -3.86 8.75 -7.11
CA SER A 215 -4.62 8.47 -8.34
C SER A 215 -5.24 7.08 -8.26
N THR A 216 -6.52 7.03 -7.91
CA THR A 216 -7.31 5.82 -7.78
C THR A 216 -8.34 5.78 -8.89
N CYS A 217 -8.23 4.84 -9.84
CA CYS A 217 -9.09 4.81 -11.02
C CYS A 217 -9.70 3.42 -11.27
N GLU A 218 -10.65 3.40 -12.18
CA GLU A 218 -11.15 2.20 -12.83
C GLU A 218 -10.18 1.77 -13.94
N LEU A 219 -10.08 0.46 -14.21
CA LEU A 219 -9.46 -0.11 -15.41
C LEU A 219 -10.55 -0.78 -16.23
N ILE A 220 -10.54 -0.55 -17.53
CA ILE A 220 -11.52 -1.06 -18.49
C ILE A 220 -10.78 -1.88 -19.54
N PHE A 221 -11.28 -3.08 -19.79
CA PHE A 221 -10.77 -4.03 -20.77
C PHE A 221 -11.90 -4.34 -21.76
N GLU A 222 -11.76 -3.88 -23.00
CA GLU A 222 -12.69 -4.10 -24.10
C GLU A 222 -11.92 -4.76 -25.24
N ASP A 223 -12.02 -6.09 -25.35
CA ASP A 223 -11.21 -6.91 -26.23
C ASP A 223 -9.71 -6.56 -26.14
N CYS A 224 -9.24 -6.43 -24.90
CA CYS A 224 -7.85 -6.03 -24.64
C CYS A 224 -6.91 -7.18 -25.04
N VAL A 225 -6.10 -6.93 -26.07
CA VAL A 225 -5.16 -7.91 -26.63
C VAL A 225 -3.79 -7.77 -26.01
N ILE A 226 -3.30 -8.84 -25.38
CA ILE A 226 -1.93 -8.91 -24.86
C ILE A 226 -1.22 -10.18 -25.34
N PRO A 227 0.09 -10.14 -25.58
CA PRO A 227 0.87 -11.32 -25.97
C PRO A 227 0.79 -12.43 -24.92
N LYS A 228 0.88 -13.67 -25.36
CA LYS A 228 0.80 -14.87 -24.51
C LYS A 228 1.84 -14.90 -23.39
N ASP A 229 3.02 -14.36 -23.66
CA ASP A 229 4.13 -14.27 -22.72
C ASP A 229 3.92 -13.26 -21.55
N ARG A 230 2.79 -12.52 -21.59
CA ARG A 230 2.35 -11.63 -20.49
C ARG A 230 1.65 -12.36 -19.35
N LEU A 231 1.42 -13.66 -19.45
CA LEU A 231 0.96 -14.49 -18.33
C LEU A 231 2.02 -14.48 -17.22
N LEU A 232 1.65 -14.02 -16.04
CA LEU A 232 2.53 -13.96 -14.88
C LEU A 232 2.43 -15.26 -14.05
N GLY A 233 3.52 -16.01 -14.00
CA GLY A 233 3.58 -17.31 -13.38
C GLY A 233 2.91 -18.40 -14.24
N LYS A 234 2.06 -19.23 -13.65
CA LYS A 234 1.36 -20.33 -14.35
C LYS A 234 -0.14 -20.05 -14.44
N GLN A 235 -0.76 -20.46 -15.54
CA GLN A 235 -2.22 -20.43 -15.69
C GLN A 235 -2.89 -21.15 -14.50
N GLY A 236 -3.99 -20.59 -14.01
CA GLY A 236 -4.73 -21.08 -12.85
C GLY A 236 -4.08 -20.86 -11.49
N LYS A 237 -2.93 -20.17 -11.42
CA LYS A 237 -2.24 -19.84 -10.17
C LYS A 237 -2.39 -18.37 -9.76
N GLY A 238 -3.14 -17.58 -10.51
CA GLY A 238 -3.30 -16.15 -10.26
C GLY A 238 -3.87 -15.84 -8.87
N PHE A 239 -4.85 -16.59 -8.40
CA PHE A 239 -5.40 -16.36 -7.05
C PHE A 239 -4.36 -16.58 -5.95
N ALA A 240 -3.52 -17.62 -6.06
CA ALA A 240 -2.43 -17.84 -5.10
C ALA A 240 -1.38 -16.72 -5.15
N ILE A 241 -1.06 -16.22 -6.37
CA ILE A 241 -0.18 -15.05 -6.55
C ILE A 241 -0.80 -13.83 -5.87
N ALA A 242 -2.10 -13.55 -6.10
CA ALA A 242 -2.79 -12.42 -5.48
C ALA A 242 -2.72 -12.47 -3.95
N MET A 243 -3.03 -13.62 -3.34
CA MET A 243 -3.00 -13.76 -1.88
C MET A 243 -1.60 -13.56 -1.29
N LYS A 244 -0.57 -14.14 -1.93
CA LYS A 244 0.82 -13.95 -1.52
C LYS A 244 1.28 -12.49 -1.68
N THR A 245 0.87 -11.83 -2.76
CA THR A 245 1.14 -10.40 -3.00
C THR A 245 0.53 -9.54 -1.90
N LEU A 246 -0.74 -9.81 -1.55
CA LEU A 246 -1.43 -9.09 -0.47
C LEU A 246 -0.77 -9.30 0.90
N ASP A 247 -0.18 -10.46 1.19
CA ASP A 247 0.60 -10.64 2.44
C ASP A 247 1.75 -9.63 2.52
N GLY A 248 2.45 -9.40 1.40
CA GLY A 248 3.49 -8.37 1.31
C GLY A 248 2.96 -6.95 1.38
N GLY A 249 1.83 -6.67 0.72
CA GLY A 249 1.16 -5.38 0.73
C GLY A 249 0.68 -4.96 2.11
N ARG A 250 0.18 -5.91 2.92
CA ARG A 250 -0.23 -5.66 4.32
C ARG A 250 0.87 -5.02 5.17
N ILE A 251 2.14 -5.37 4.94
CA ILE A 251 3.28 -4.74 5.62
C ILE A 251 3.36 -3.26 5.24
N GLY A 252 3.23 -2.93 3.94
CA GLY A 252 3.23 -1.55 3.46
C GLY A 252 2.08 -0.71 4.03
N ILE A 253 0.86 -1.28 4.07
CA ILE A 253 -0.30 -0.58 4.65
C ILE A 253 -0.19 -0.44 6.17
N ALA A 254 0.36 -1.43 6.85
CA ALA A 254 0.65 -1.33 8.28
C ALA A 254 1.68 -0.22 8.57
N ALA A 255 2.71 -0.09 7.74
CA ALA A 255 3.70 0.99 7.83
C ALA A 255 3.09 2.37 7.51
N GLN A 256 2.17 2.45 6.54
CA GLN A 256 1.43 3.68 6.25
C GLN A 256 0.56 4.10 7.45
N ALA A 257 -0.19 3.17 8.02
CA ALA A 257 -1.02 3.43 9.20
C ALA A 257 -0.16 3.88 10.39
N LEU A 258 0.96 3.19 10.62
CA LEU A 258 1.94 3.55 11.64
C LEU A 258 2.42 5.00 11.46
N GLY A 259 2.87 5.36 10.25
CA GLY A 259 3.34 6.71 9.95
C GLY A 259 2.27 7.77 10.19
N LEU A 260 1.04 7.57 9.70
CA LEU A 260 -0.09 8.48 9.94
C LEU A 260 -0.37 8.68 11.44
N GLY A 261 -0.36 7.60 12.22
CA GLY A 261 -0.56 7.66 13.66
C GLY A 261 0.58 8.39 14.38
N GLU A 262 1.83 8.09 14.05
CA GLU A 262 3.00 8.76 14.64
C GLU A 262 3.03 10.26 14.29
N GLY A 263 2.75 10.63 13.02
CA GLY A 263 2.65 12.04 12.63
C GLY A 263 1.57 12.77 13.42
N ALA A 264 0.41 12.17 13.62
CA ALA A 264 -0.66 12.77 14.43
C ALA A 264 -0.29 12.91 15.91
N VAL A 265 0.50 11.98 16.48
CA VAL A 265 1.04 12.09 17.84
C VAL A 265 2.02 13.25 17.93
N GLU A 266 2.95 13.38 16.98
CA GLU A 266 3.94 14.46 16.95
C GLU A 266 3.26 15.82 16.87
N GLU A 267 2.29 16.02 15.98
CA GLU A 267 1.50 17.24 15.86
C GLU A 267 0.73 17.54 17.16
N ALA A 268 0.10 16.54 17.77
CA ALA A 268 -0.62 16.72 19.03
C ALA A 268 0.31 17.10 20.20
N ILE A 269 1.51 16.50 20.28
CA ILE A 269 2.52 16.86 21.29
C ILE A 269 2.96 18.33 21.11
N ASN A 270 3.26 18.73 19.89
CA ASN A 270 3.73 20.10 19.60
C ASN A 270 2.63 21.12 19.92
N TYR A 271 1.44 20.93 19.39
CA TYR A 271 0.30 21.83 19.65
C TYR A 271 -0.01 21.96 21.13
N THR A 272 -0.08 20.84 21.88
CA THR A 272 -0.42 20.87 23.31
C THR A 272 0.63 21.55 24.18
N LYS A 273 1.90 21.56 23.75
CA LYS A 273 3.00 22.30 24.41
C LYS A 273 2.93 23.82 24.19
N GLU A 274 2.27 24.28 23.15
CA GLU A 274 2.18 25.71 22.80
C GLU A 274 0.84 26.31 23.24
N ARG A 275 -0.27 25.60 23.03
CA ARG A 275 -1.63 26.07 23.30
C ARG A 275 -1.86 26.30 24.78
N VAL A 276 -2.29 27.52 25.11
CA VAL A 276 -2.61 27.94 26.51
C VAL A 276 -4.13 28.06 26.64
N GLN A 277 -4.69 27.42 27.66
CA GLN A 277 -6.08 27.57 28.13
C GLN A 277 -6.11 27.51 29.67
N PHE A 278 -7.03 28.24 30.29
CA PHE A 278 -7.12 28.34 31.75
C PHE A 278 -5.80 28.74 32.41
N GLY A 279 -5.05 29.65 31.77
CA GLY A 279 -3.78 30.20 32.28
C GLY A 279 -2.58 29.25 32.20
N ARG A 280 -2.66 28.09 31.59
CA ARG A 280 -1.56 27.13 31.46
C ARG A 280 -1.60 26.38 30.10
N ARG A 281 -0.47 25.78 29.73
CA ARG A 281 -0.38 24.95 28.52
C ARG A 281 -1.28 23.72 28.67
N ILE A 282 -1.98 23.33 27.60
CA ILE A 282 -2.89 22.18 27.69
C ILE A 282 -2.14 20.85 27.94
N SER A 283 -0.85 20.76 27.59
CA SER A 283 0.02 19.64 27.97
C SER A 283 0.22 19.47 29.49
N GLN A 284 -0.10 20.47 30.29
CA GLN A 284 0.00 20.42 31.75
C GLN A 284 -1.24 19.82 32.44
N PHE A 285 -2.30 19.55 31.67
CA PHE A 285 -3.47 18.84 32.20
C PHE A 285 -3.23 17.32 32.18
N GLN A 286 -3.47 16.67 33.31
CA GLN A 286 -3.20 15.24 33.50
C GLN A 286 -3.89 14.35 32.44
N ASN A 287 -5.15 14.66 32.10
CA ASN A 287 -5.87 13.92 31.06
C ASN A 287 -5.18 14.03 29.69
N THR A 288 -4.64 15.20 29.32
CA THR A 288 -3.86 15.38 28.08
C THR A 288 -2.61 14.51 28.09
N GLN A 289 -1.89 14.49 29.23
CA GLN A 289 -0.68 13.67 29.39
C GLN A 289 -1.01 12.17 29.25
N PHE A 290 -2.08 11.71 29.85
CA PHE A 290 -2.51 10.30 29.76
C PHE A 290 -2.87 9.94 28.32
N GLN A 291 -3.64 10.78 27.62
CA GLN A 291 -3.98 10.53 26.21
C GLN A 291 -2.74 10.46 25.33
N LEU A 292 -1.80 11.40 25.44
CA LEU A 292 -0.57 11.38 24.65
C LEU A 292 0.30 10.15 24.96
N ALA A 293 0.40 9.74 26.22
CA ALA A 293 1.14 8.54 26.61
C ALA A 293 0.52 7.26 26.02
N GLU A 294 -0.81 7.12 26.07
CA GLU A 294 -1.51 5.99 25.48
C GLU A 294 -1.36 5.97 23.94
N MET A 295 -1.54 7.13 23.28
CA MET A 295 -1.38 7.26 21.82
C MET A 295 0.02 6.84 21.39
N HIS A 296 1.05 7.36 22.06
CA HIS A 296 2.45 7.01 21.79
C HIS A 296 2.72 5.51 22.00
N THR A 297 2.24 4.94 23.11
CA THR A 297 2.40 3.51 23.42
C THR A 297 1.78 2.63 22.34
N LYS A 298 0.60 2.98 21.80
CA LYS A 298 -0.05 2.26 20.71
C LYS A 298 0.80 2.29 19.43
N MET A 299 1.39 3.45 19.09
CA MET A 299 2.24 3.56 17.89
C MET A 299 3.54 2.76 18.05
N GLN A 300 4.14 2.76 19.23
CA GLN A 300 5.32 1.91 19.49
C GLN A 300 4.99 0.42 19.37
N ALA A 301 3.86 -0.03 19.90
CA ALA A 301 3.42 -1.42 19.73
C ALA A 301 3.17 -1.77 18.23
N ALA A 302 2.55 -0.85 17.48
CA ALA A 302 2.36 -1.01 16.04
C ALA A 302 3.70 -1.14 15.29
N GLN A 303 4.69 -0.30 15.63
CA GLN A 303 6.02 -0.33 15.02
C GLN A 303 6.69 -1.68 15.20
N PHE A 304 6.66 -2.25 16.39
CA PHE A 304 7.22 -3.58 16.63
C PHE A 304 6.56 -4.67 15.79
N LEU A 305 5.23 -4.64 15.64
CA LEU A 305 4.51 -5.59 14.81
C LEU A 305 4.87 -5.43 13.33
N VAL A 306 4.94 -4.20 12.82
CA VAL A 306 5.30 -3.90 11.43
C VAL A 306 6.72 -4.38 11.11
N TYR A 307 7.68 -4.02 11.96
CA TYR A 307 9.09 -4.37 11.73
C TYR A 307 9.33 -5.88 11.90
N SER A 308 8.63 -6.53 12.83
CA SER A 308 8.68 -7.99 12.97
C SER A 308 8.17 -8.70 11.71
N ALA A 309 7.04 -8.25 11.14
CA ALA A 309 6.52 -8.82 9.90
C ALA A 309 7.46 -8.59 8.70
N ALA A 310 8.05 -7.38 8.60
CA ALA A 310 9.03 -7.05 7.57
C ALA A 310 10.32 -7.89 7.68
N ALA A 311 10.84 -8.07 8.90
CA ALA A 311 12.04 -8.88 9.15
C ALA A 311 11.80 -10.36 8.81
N LYS A 312 10.64 -10.94 9.15
CA LYS A 312 10.29 -12.32 8.76
C LYS A 312 10.19 -12.48 7.24
N LYS A 313 9.57 -11.52 6.53
CA LYS A 313 9.55 -11.53 5.07
C LYS A 313 10.97 -11.48 4.50
N GLN A 314 11.84 -10.63 5.03
CA GLN A 314 13.24 -10.54 4.64
C GLN A 314 14.01 -11.86 4.85
N ALA A 315 13.74 -12.54 5.96
CA ALA A 315 14.36 -13.82 6.28
C ALA A 315 13.80 -15.00 5.46
N GLY A 316 12.78 -14.78 4.61
CA GLY A 316 12.11 -15.85 3.85
C GLY A 316 11.25 -16.76 4.72
N GLU A 317 10.91 -16.35 5.94
CA GLU A 317 10.05 -17.09 6.86
C GLU A 317 8.56 -16.94 6.47
N LYS A 318 7.69 -17.78 7.04
CA LYS A 318 6.24 -17.60 6.92
C LYS A 318 5.80 -16.39 7.74
N TYR A 319 5.26 -15.37 7.08
CA TYR A 319 4.89 -14.07 7.70
C TYR A 319 3.43 -13.68 7.52
N THR A 320 2.59 -14.54 6.90
CA THR A 320 1.16 -14.23 6.61
C THR A 320 0.40 -13.76 7.84
N MET A 321 0.53 -14.47 8.97
CA MET A 321 -0.15 -14.12 10.21
C MET A 321 0.43 -12.83 10.82
N ASP A 322 1.75 -12.67 10.78
CA ASP A 322 2.42 -11.48 11.32
C ASP A 322 2.04 -10.22 10.55
N ALA A 323 1.98 -10.30 9.21
CA ALA A 323 1.53 -9.21 8.36
C ALA A 323 0.05 -8.83 8.63
N ALA A 324 -0.81 -9.84 8.83
CA ALA A 324 -2.21 -9.60 9.17
C ALA A 324 -2.36 -8.95 10.56
N MET A 325 -1.61 -9.41 11.57
CA MET A 325 -1.60 -8.80 12.91
C MET A 325 -1.07 -7.37 12.87
N ALA A 326 0.02 -7.12 12.15
CA ALA A 326 0.60 -5.78 12.00
C ALA A 326 -0.39 -4.81 11.35
N LYS A 327 -1.03 -5.23 10.25
CA LYS A 327 -2.00 -4.41 9.53
C LYS A 327 -3.25 -4.13 10.37
N LEU A 328 -3.79 -5.14 11.02
CA LEU A 328 -4.97 -5.00 11.88
C LEU A 328 -4.70 -4.00 13.00
N PHE A 329 -3.63 -4.22 13.75
CA PHE A 329 -3.31 -3.41 14.92
C PHE A 329 -2.94 -1.98 14.53
N ALA A 330 -2.06 -1.79 13.53
CA ALA A 330 -1.61 -0.47 13.11
C ALA A 330 -2.78 0.38 12.56
N ALA A 331 -3.67 -0.21 11.74
CA ALA A 331 -4.80 0.50 11.14
C ALA A 331 -5.81 0.97 12.21
N GLU A 332 -6.21 0.08 13.14
CA GLU A 332 -7.15 0.44 14.21
C GLU A 332 -6.52 1.43 15.21
N ALA A 333 -5.23 1.27 15.52
CA ALA A 333 -4.51 2.20 16.37
C ALA A 333 -4.38 3.59 15.71
N ALA A 334 -4.05 3.66 14.41
CA ALA A 334 -3.97 4.92 13.68
C ALA A 334 -5.33 5.64 13.63
N SER A 335 -6.43 4.93 13.39
CA SER A 335 -7.78 5.50 13.42
C SER A 335 -8.14 6.08 14.79
N ASP A 336 -7.82 5.39 15.89
CA ASP A 336 -8.04 5.91 17.24
C ASP A 336 -7.15 7.12 17.56
N VAL A 337 -5.87 7.03 17.23
CA VAL A 337 -4.87 8.07 17.53
C VAL A 337 -5.13 9.35 16.75
N THR A 338 -5.40 9.27 15.44
CA THR A 338 -5.69 10.45 14.62
C THR A 338 -6.97 11.15 15.05
N ARG A 339 -8.02 10.38 15.41
CA ARG A 339 -9.25 10.93 15.98
C ARG A 339 -9.00 11.66 17.31
N ARG A 340 -8.16 11.11 18.18
CA ARG A 340 -7.78 11.76 19.45
C ARG A 340 -6.92 13.00 19.22
N ALA A 341 -6.05 13.00 18.21
CA ALA A 341 -5.28 14.17 17.83
C ALA A 341 -6.20 15.33 17.44
N VAL A 342 -7.18 15.10 16.55
CA VAL A 342 -8.21 16.10 16.22
C VAL A 342 -8.90 16.63 17.49
N GLN A 343 -9.27 15.76 18.43
CA GLN A 343 -9.91 16.15 19.68
C GLN A 343 -9.02 17.03 20.55
N LEU A 344 -7.70 16.74 20.62
CA LEU A 344 -6.74 17.54 21.40
C LEU A 344 -6.52 18.95 20.84
N PHE A 345 -6.65 19.13 19.52
CA PHE A 345 -6.62 20.42 18.87
C PHE A 345 -7.90 21.24 19.08
N GLY A 346 -9.02 20.61 19.50
CA GLY A 346 -10.30 21.27 19.64
C GLY A 346 -10.83 21.79 18.30
N GLY A 347 -11.39 23.00 18.28
CA GLY A 347 -11.92 23.61 17.05
C GLY A 347 -10.91 23.72 15.92
N TYR A 348 -9.65 23.99 16.22
CA TYR A 348 -8.56 24.03 15.23
C TYR A 348 -8.28 22.68 14.58
N GLY A 349 -8.48 21.56 15.29
CA GLY A 349 -8.35 20.22 14.72
C GLY A 349 -9.42 19.88 13.69
N TYR A 350 -10.53 20.63 13.66
CA TYR A 350 -11.63 20.44 12.72
C TYR A 350 -11.53 21.33 11.47
N THR A 351 -10.58 22.26 11.46
CA THR A 351 -10.26 23.13 10.32
C THR A 351 -9.09 22.57 9.53
N ARG A 352 -8.87 23.05 8.30
CA ARG A 352 -7.75 22.67 7.44
C ARG A 352 -6.44 23.41 7.73
N ASP A 353 -6.42 24.25 8.77
CA ASP A 353 -5.22 25.00 9.18
C ASP A 353 -4.12 24.10 9.76
N TYR A 354 -4.53 22.91 10.25
CA TYR A 354 -3.65 21.90 10.82
C TYR A 354 -3.81 20.54 10.13
N PRO A 355 -2.75 19.71 10.07
CA PRO A 355 -2.77 18.49 9.28
C PRO A 355 -3.59 17.34 9.91
N VAL A 356 -3.98 17.43 11.18
CA VAL A 356 -4.57 16.32 11.93
C VAL A 356 -5.91 15.85 11.37
N GLU A 357 -6.74 16.75 10.80
CA GLU A 357 -8.00 16.37 10.16
C GLU A 357 -7.74 15.54 8.89
N ARG A 358 -6.72 15.90 8.08
CA ARG A 358 -6.30 15.14 6.91
C ARG A 358 -5.78 13.77 7.32
N MET A 359 -4.92 13.70 8.34
CA MET A 359 -4.39 12.45 8.87
C MET A 359 -5.52 11.51 9.34
N MET A 360 -6.58 12.05 9.96
CA MET A 360 -7.75 11.28 10.37
C MET A 360 -8.52 10.72 9.16
N ARG A 361 -8.71 11.52 8.09
CA ARG A 361 -9.35 11.06 6.85
C ARG A 361 -8.51 9.99 6.14
N ASP A 362 -7.20 10.20 6.07
CA ASP A 362 -6.25 9.30 5.45
C ASP A 362 -6.14 7.96 6.21
N ALA A 363 -6.16 8.00 7.55
CA ALA A 363 -6.05 6.80 8.37
C ALA A 363 -7.21 5.81 8.12
N LYS A 364 -8.42 6.31 7.84
CA LYS A 364 -9.60 5.44 7.70
C LYS A 364 -9.46 4.40 6.59
N ILE A 365 -8.80 4.71 5.48
CA ILE A 365 -8.66 3.76 4.38
C ILE A 365 -7.80 2.55 4.77
N THR A 366 -6.89 2.72 5.74
CA THR A 366 -5.99 1.64 6.18
C THR A 366 -6.73 0.48 6.85
N GLU A 367 -7.93 0.69 7.36
CA GLU A 367 -8.82 -0.37 7.86
C GLU A 367 -9.57 -1.11 6.75
N ILE A 368 -9.61 -0.57 5.51
CA ILE A 368 -10.49 -1.03 4.44
C ILE A 368 -9.71 -1.78 3.36
N TYR A 369 -8.74 -1.11 2.70
CA TYR A 369 -8.07 -1.70 1.54
C TYR A 369 -6.99 -2.73 1.91
N GLU A 370 -6.56 -3.51 0.91
CA GLU A 370 -5.67 -4.67 1.06
C GLU A 370 -6.16 -5.70 2.09
N GLY A 371 -7.47 -5.85 2.15
CA GLY A 371 -8.18 -6.67 3.11
C GLY A 371 -8.63 -5.89 4.33
N THR A 372 -9.95 -5.83 4.56
CA THR A 372 -10.52 -5.11 5.71
C THR A 372 -10.01 -5.63 7.05
N SER A 373 -10.21 -4.88 8.13
CA SER A 373 -9.89 -5.35 9.50
C SER A 373 -10.52 -6.71 9.81
N GLU A 374 -11.71 -6.99 9.29
CA GLU A 374 -12.41 -8.29 9.41
C GLU A 374 -11.64 -9.37 8.64
N VAL A 375 -11.16 -9.09 7.43
CA VAL A 375 -10.33 -10.02 6.66
C VAL A 375 -9.04 -10.35 7.39
N GLN A 376 -8.39 -9.37 8.02
CA GLN A 376 -7.19 -9.65 8.82
C GLN A 376 -7.51 -10.60 9.98
N ARG A 377 -8.63 -10.43 10.68
CA ARG A 377 -9.10 -11.35 11.73
C ARG A 377 -9.34 -12.76 11.19
N MET A 378 -9.96 -12.88 10.00
CA MET A 378 -10.14 -14.18 9.33
C MET A 378 -8.79 -14.86 9.03
N VAL A 379 -7.81 -14.11 8.51
CA VAL A 379 -6.47 -14.64 8.21
C VAL A 379 -5.77 -15.11 9.49
N ILE A 380 -5.83 -14.32 10.56
CA ILE A 380 -5.25 -14.69 11.86
C ILE A 380 -5.92 -15.95 12.38
N ALA A 381 -7.26 -15.99 12.45
CA ALA A 381 -8.02 -17.14 12.94
C ALA A 381 -7.70 -18.43 12.16
N ALA A 382 -7.61 -18.33 10.82
CA ALA A 382 -7.25 -19.46 9.97
C ALA A 382 -5.84 -20.00 10.27
N ASN A 383 -4.87 -19.11 10.54
CA ASN A 383 -3.49 -19.50 10.90
C ASN A 383 -3.38 -20.06 12.33
N LEU A 384 -4.31 -19.72 13.22
CA LEU A 384 -4.45 -20.33 14.55
C LEU A 384 -5.18 -21.69 14.50
N GLY A 385 -5.63 -22.13 13.33
CA GLY A 385 -6.40 -23.39 13.17
C GLY A 385 -7.87 -23.28 13.57
N ILE A 386 -8.38 -22.07 13.82
CA ILE A 386 -9.78 -21.82 14.14
C ILE A 386 -10.56 -21.77 12.83
N LYS A 387 -11.58 -22.61 12.68
CA LYS A 387 -12.43 -22.73 11.48
C LYS A 387 -13.88 -22.45 11.85
#